data_3f84727f11480599fbe4af06adb8b53c
#
_entry.id   3f84727f11480599fbe4af06adb8b53c
#
_cell.length_a   1.000
_cell.length_b   1.000
_cell.length_c   1.000
_cell.angle_alpha   90.00
_cell.angle_beta   90.00
_cell.angle_gamma   90.00
#
_symmetry.space_group_name_H-M   'P 1'
#
loop_
_entity.id
_entity.type
_entity.pdbx_description
1 polymer ?
#
loop_
_entity_poly.entity_id
_entity_poly.type
_entity_poly.pdbx_seq_one_letter_code
_entity_poly.pdbx_strand_id
1 'polypeptide(L)'
;MTDKHISLEERKALARDLHARGYNCAQSVAQCFSDVCAMAPDALAAATIGLGGGVGGTGEICGVVTAMSVVEGAAAGPDPKNKGTVYKMVRCDSDAFSAKNGGCVRCRDLKRPGAARSCDMLIADGVEILDNRFFPGAE
;
A
#
# COMPACT_ATOMS: atom_id res chain seq x y z
N MET A 1 3.31 -21.11 4.58
CA MET A 1 4.04 -19.89 4.98
C MET A 1 4.92 -19.44 3.83
N THR A 2 4.83 -18.17 3.48
CA THR A 2 5.60 -17.64 2.36
C THR A 2 6.95 -17.13 2.84
N ASP A 3 8.02 -17.58 2.20
CA ASP A 3 9.36 -17.08 2.51
C ASP A 3 9.53 -15.67 1.96
N LYS A 4 10.26 -14.85 2.69
CA LYS A 4 10.57 -13.51 2.26
C LYS A 4 11.69 -13.57 1.21
N HIS A 5 11.40 -13.11 -0.01
CA HIS A 5 12.34 -13.17 -1.12
C HIS A 5 13.23 -11.93 -1.24
N ILE A 6 12.78 -10.79 -0.70
CA ILE A 6 13.53 -9.54 -0.74
C ILE A 6 13.44 -8.85 0.62
N SER A 7 14.45 -8.04 0.92
CA SER A 7 14.48 -7.29 2.17
C SER A 7 13.49 -6.11 2.12
N LEU A 8 13.20 -5.53 3.27
CA LEU A 8 12.38 -4.32 3.35
C LEU A 8 13.00 -3.20 2.51
N GLU A 9 14.31 -3.01 2.59
CA GLU A 9 14.99 -1.96 1.83
C GLU A 9 14.90 -2.19 0.33
N GLU A 10 15.03 -3.44 -0.10
CA GLU A 10 14.86 -3.79 -1.51
C GLU A 10 13.44 -3.54 -1.98
N ARG A 11 12.44 -3.85 -1.14
CA ARG A 11 11.04 -3.63 -1.47
C ARG A 11 10.72 -2.14 -1.56
N LYS A 12 11.25 -1.34 -0.63
CA LYS A 12 11.11 0.13 -0.69
C LYS A 12 11.78 0.70 -1.94
N ALA A 13 12.96 0.18 -2.29
CA ALA A 13 13.68 0.63 -3.50
C ALA A 13 12.89 0.31 -4.77
N LEU A 14 12.28 -0.88 -4.82
CA LEU A 14 11.42 -1.26 -5.95
C LEU A 14 10.22 -0.32 -6.07
N ALA A 15 9.54 -0.03 -4.97
CA ALA A 15 8.39 0.87 -4.98
C ALA A 15 8.79 2.27 -5.44
N ARG A 16 9.93 2.76 -4.98
CA ARG A 16 10.45 4.08 -5.38
C ARG A 16 10.78 4.11 -6.87
N ASP A 17 11.38 3.03 -7.38
CA ASP A 17 11.69 2.91 -8.80
C ASP A 17 10.41 2.91 -9.65
N LEU A 18 9.39 2.18 -9.23
CA LEU A 18 8.10 2.15 -9.91
C LEU A 18 7.48 3.55 -9.95
N HIS A 19 7.51 4.27 -8.84
CA HIS A 19 7.00 5.64 -8.79
C HIS A 19 7.78 6.55 -9.74
N ALA A 20 9.10 6.42 -9.78
CA ALA A 20 9.96 7.19 -10.69
C ALA A 20 9.67 6.90 -12.17
N ARG A 21 9.18 5.69 -12.48
CA ARG A 21 8.81 5.30 -13.84
C ARG A 21 7.41 5.75 -14.25
N GLY A 22 6.70 6.48 -13.37
CA GLY A 22 5.39 7.04 -13.69
C GLY A 22 4.19 6.32 -13.10
N TYR A 23 4.39 5.22 -12.38
CA TYR A 23 3.27 4.58 -11.68
C TYR A 23 2.83 5.47 -10.51
N ASN A 24 1.53 5.50 -10.23
CA ASN A 24 1.05 6.30 -9.11
C ASN A 24 1.33 5.60 -7.76
N CYS A 25 1.00 6.27 -6.67
CA CYS A 25 1.28 5.76 -5.32
C CYS A 25 0.65 4.39 -5.07
N ALA A 26 -0.59 4.20 -5.48
CA ALA A 26 -1.29 2.93 -5.29
C ALA A 26 -0.63 1.80 -6.09
N GLN A 27 -0.33 2.07 -7.36
CA GLN A 27 0.34 1.09 -8.22
C GLN A 27 1.72 0.72 -7.70
N SER A 28 2.46 1.71 -7.21
CA SER A 28 3.83 1.49 -6.71
C SER A 28 3.84 0.58 -5.49
N VAL A 29 2.93 0.78 -4.56
CA VAL A 29 2.82 -0.07 -3.36
C VAL A 29 2.37 -1.48 -3.74
N ALA A 30 1.30 -1.62 -4.50
CA ALA A 30 0.72 -2.93 -4.80
C ALA A 30 1.67 -3.83 -5.59
N GLN A 31 2.31 -3.29 -6.61
CA GLN A 31 3.20 -4.10 -7.47
C GLN A 31 4.37 -4.71 -6.71
N CYS A 32 4.89 -4.03 -5.70
CA CYS A 32 6.02 -4.56 -4.97
C CYS A 32 5.64 -5.69 -3.98
N PHE A 33 4.36 -6.05 -3.92
CA PHE A 33 3.87 -7.18 -3.14
C PHE A 33 3.27 -8.28 -4.03
N SER A 34 3.67 -8.36 -5.30
CA SER A 34 3.18 -9.39 -6.21
C SER A 34 3.48 -10.81 -5.71
N ASP A 35 4.57 -10.98 -4.98
CA ASP A 35 4.93 -12.25 -4.36
C ASP A 35 3.90 -12.69 -3.31
N VAL A 36 3.44 -11.75 -2.48
CA VAL A 36 2.46 -12.00 -1.42
C VAL A 36 1.08 -12.27 -2.02
N CYS A 37 0.72 -11.54 -3.06
CA CYS A 37 -0.59 -11.64 -3.68
C CYS A 37 -0.73 -12.82 -4.65
N ALA A 38 0.38 -13.43 -5.04
CA ALA A 38 0.42 -14.46 -6.10
C ALA A 38 -0.26 -13.94 -7.38
N MET A 39 -0.04 -12.67 -7.70
CA MET A 39 -0.57 -12.00 -8.89
C MET A 39 0.56 -11.33 -9.63
N ALA A 40 0.45 -11.30 -10.96
CA ALA A 40 1.43 -10.61 -11.79
C ALA A 40 1.44 -9.11 -11.46
N PRO A 41 2.61 -8.45 -11.51
CA PRO A 41 2.68 -7.01 -11.28
C PRO A 41 1.73 -6.20 -12.16
N ASP A 42 1.60 -6.57 -13.45
CA ASP A 42 0.70 -5.87 -14.37
C ASP A 42 -0.76 -5.94 -13.93
N ALA A 43 -1.18 -7.08 -13.38
CA ALA A 43 -2.56 -7.24 -12.89
C ALA A 43 -2.80 -6.34 -11.68
N LEU A 44 -1.81 -6.25 -10.79
CA LEU A 44 -1.90 -5.37 -9.63
C LEU A 44 -1.88 -3.90 -10.05
N ALA A 45 -1.07 -3.55 -11.05
CA ALA A 45 -1.04 -2.19 -11.58
C ALA A 45 -2.39 -1.80 -12.17
N ALA A 46 -3.02 -2.71 -12.93
CA ALA A 46 -4.33 -2.46 -13.51
C ALA A 46 -5.41 -2.31 -12.44
N ALA A 47 -5.35 -3.12 -11.39
CA ALA A 47 -6.33 -3.09 -10.31
C ALA A 47 -6.23 -1.81 -9.46
N THR A 48 -5.09 -1.13 -9.46
CA THR A 48 -4.83 0.01 -8.57
C THR A 48 -4.66 1.35 -9.28
N ILE A 49 -4.62 1.37 -10.61
CA ILE A 49 -4.38 2.62 -11.34
C ILE A 49 -5.43 3.69 -11.01
N GLY A 50 -6.67 3.32 -10.82
CA GLY A 50 -7.75 4.26 -10.51
C GLY A 50 -7.73 4.80 -9.09
N LEU A 51 -6.87 4.28 -8.23
CA LEU A 51 -6.83 4.66 -6.82
C LEU A 51 -5.87 5.82 -6.50
N GLY A 52 -5.06 6.23 -7.47
CA GLY A 52 -4.10 7.33 -7.28
C GLY A 52 -4.78 8.66 -7.00
N GLY A 53 -4.10 9.53 -6.27
CA GLY A 53 -4.61 10.87 -5.97
C GLY A 53 -5.84 10.86 -5.08
N GLY A 54 -6.01 9.83 -4.28
CA GLY A 54 -7.16 9.71 -3.39
C GLY A 54 -8.43 9.32 -4.14
N VAL A 55 -8.37 8.23 -4.88
CA VAL A 55 -9.43 7.69 -5.75
C VAL A 55 -9.71 8.64 -6.93
N GLY A 56 -9.00 8.38 -8.01
CA GLY A 56 -9.20 9.14 -9.25
C GLY A 56 -8.89 10.63 -9.12
N GLY A 57 -7.96 10.97 -8.26
CA GLY A 57 -7.55 12.37 -8.08
C GLY A 57 -8.54 13.22 -7.29
N THR A 58 -9.47 12.60 -6.56
CA THR A 58 -10.52 13.33 -5.82
C THR A 58 -10.12 13.77 -4.43
N GLY A 59 -8.91 13.44 -3.99
CA GLY A 59 -8.42 13.84 -2.67
C GLY A 59 -9.00 13.04 -1.51
N GLU A 60 -9.63 11.92 -1.78
CA GLU A 60 -10.19 11.03 -0.75
C GLU A 60 -9.09 10.14 -0.18
N ILE A 61 -9.39 8.92 0.23
CA ILE A 61 -8.41 8.06 0.90
C ILE A 61 -7.14 7.92 0.05
N CYS A 62 -5.98 8.11 0.69
CA CYS A 62 -4.67 8.02 0.04
C CYS A 62 -4.52 6.69 -0.70
N GLY A 63 -3.96 6.76 -1.92
CA GLY A 63 -3.73 5.56 -2.74
C GLY A 63 -2.86 4.52 -2.07
N VAL A 64 -1.98 4.92 -1.15
CA VAL A 64 -1.19 3.98 -0.35
C VAL A 64 -2.10 3.15 0.54
N VAL A 65 -3.07 3.76 1.20
CA VAL A 65 -4.00 3.06 2.09
C VAL A 65 -4.88 2.10 1.29
N THR A 66 -5.44 2.56 0.18
CA THR A 66 -6.29 1.70 -0.66
C THR A 66 -5.48 0.57 -1.30
N ALA A 67 -4.22 0.82 -1.65
CA ALA A 67 -3.33 -0.24 -2.16
C ALA A 67 -3.08 -1.31 -1.09
N MET A 68 -2.89 -0.91 0.17
CA MET A 68 -2.74 -1.88 1.25
C MET A 68 -3.98 -2.77 1.34
N SER A 69 -5.16 -2.20 1.16
CA SER A 69 -6.41 -2.96 1.17
C SER A 69 -6.46 -3.97 0.01
N VAL A 70 -6.00 -3.58 -1.17
CA VAL A 70 -5.93 -4.49 -2.32
C VAL A 70 -4.97 -5.65 -2.04
N VAL A 71 -3.81 -5.36 -1.47
CA VAL A 71 -2.82 -6.40 -1.14
C VAL A 71 -3.37 -7.37 -0.09
N GLU A 72 -4.01 -6.86 0.96
CA GLU A 72 -4.59 -7.72 1.99
C GLU A 72 -5.67 -8.64 1.41
N GLY A 73 -6.54 -8.10 0.58
CA GLY A 73 -7.59 -8.90 -0.06
C GLY A 73 -7.06 -9.94 -1.03
N ALA A 74 -6.10 -9.56 -1.86
CA ALA A 74 -5.49 -10.47 -2.83
C ALA A 74 -4.74 -11.60 -2.13
N ALA A 75 -4.07 -11.31 -1.02
CA ALA A 75 -3.34 -12.32 -0.25
C ALA A 75 -4.29 -13.30 0.44
N ALA A 76 -5.44 -12.82 0.93
CA ALA A 76 -6.42 -13.65 1.63
C ALA A 76 -7.25 -14.52 0.68
N GLY A 77 -7.51 -14.03 -0.52
CA GLY A 77 -8.34 -14.71 -1.51
C GLY A 77 -9.79 -14.21 -1.48
N PRO A 78 -10.55 -14.53 -2.53
CA PRO A 78 -11.85 -13.91 -2.82
C PRO A 78 -13.04 -14.48 -2.07
N ASP A 79 -12.86 -15.48 -1.24
CA ASP A 79 -14.00 -16.10 -0.55
C ASP A 79 -14.67 -15.07 0.38
N PRO A 80 -15.99 -14.86 0.26
CA PRO A 80 -16.71 -13.91 1.13
C PRO A 80 -16.51 -14.18 2.62
N LYS A 81 -16.19 -15.38 3.01
CA LYS A 81 -15.92 -15.74 4.41
C LYS A 81 -14.70 -15.01 4.98
N ASN A 82 -13.78 -14.58 4.10
CA ASN A 82 -12.57 -13.86 4.51
C ASN A 82 -12.83 -12.39 4.84
N LYS A 83 -14.02 -11.89 4.54
CA LYS A 83 -14.34 -10.46 4.58
C LYS A 83 -14.03 -9.83 5.94
N GLY A 84 -14.49 -10.45 7.02
CA GLY A 84 -14.27 -9.91 8.37
C GLY A 84 -12.80 -9.86 8.76
N THR A 85 -12.03 -10.90 8.42
CA THR A 85 -10.60 -10.96 8.68
C THR A 85 -9.86 -9.89 7.86
N VAL A 86 -10.21 -9.74 6.60
CA VAL A 86 -9.58 -8.73 5.72
C VAL A 86 -9.89 -7.33 6.24
N TYR A 87 -11.13 -7.06 6.63
CA TYR A 87 -11.50 -5.73 7.18
C TYR A 87 -10.64 -5.40 8.41
N LYS A 88 -10.43 -6.38 9.27
CA LYS A 88 -9.60 -6.18 10.47
C LYS A 88 -8.16 -5.82 10.09
N MET A 89 -7.58 -6.55 9.12
CA MET A 89 -6.20 -6.29 8.68
C MET A 89 -6.10 -4.91 8.03
N VAL A 90 -7.06 -4.55 7.20
CA VAL A 90 -7.08 -3.24 6.54
C VAL A 90 -7.20 -2.12 7.57
N ARG A 91 -8.03 -2.29 8.61
CA ARG A 91 -8.12 -1.29 9.68
C ARG A 91 -6.79 -1.14 10.41
N CYS A 92 -6.11 -2.25 10.71
CA CYS A 92 -4.79 -2.19 11.35
C CYS A 92 -3.78 -1.45 10.47
N ASP A 93 -3.77 -1.72 9.17
CA ASP A 93 -2.87 -1.05 8.23
C ASP A 93 -3.18 0.45 8.16
N SER A 94 -4.45 0.79 8.06
CA SER A 94 -4.91 2.19 8.00
C SER A 94 -4.55 2.94 9.27
N ASP A 95 -4.76 2.32 10.43
CA ASP A 95 -4.42 2.94 11.72
C ASP A 95 -2.92 3.15 11.87
N ALA A 96 -2.11 2.19 11.42
CA ALA A 96 -0.65 2.32 11.44
C ALA A 96 -0.18 3.47 10.53
N PHE A 97 -0.79 3.58 9.34
CA PHE A 97 -0.49 4.66 8.41
C PHE A 97 -0.88 6.03 9.01
N SER A 98 -2.07 6.11 9.57
CA SER A 98 -2.57 7.31 10.23
C SER A 98 -1.62 7.76 11.35
N ALA A 99 -1.16 6.82 12.17
CA ALA A 99 -0.24 7.12 13.28
C ALA A 99 1.08 7.71 12.79
N LYS A 100 1.56 7.30 11.61
CA LYS A 100 2.79 7.84 11.01
C LYS A 100 2.56 9.22 10.37
N ASN A 101 1.32 9.61 10.14
CA ASN A 101 0.99 10.78 9.32
C ASN A 101 0.04 11.77 10.01
N GLY A 102 0.22 11.94 11.32
CA GLY A 102 -0.50 12.96 12.08
C GLY A 102 -2.00 12.74 12.17
N GLY A 103 -2.45 11.49 12.07
CA GLY A 103 -3.87 11.16 12.14
C GLY A 103 -4.60 11.26 10.80
N CYS A 104 -3.87 11.44 9.70
CA CYS A 104 -4.46 11.68 8.37
C CYS A 104 -4.37 10.44 7.50
N VAL A 105 -5.44 10.16 6.76
CA VAL A 105 -5.46 9.12 5.72
C VAL A 105 -5.98 9.63 4.38
N ARG A 106 -6.53 10.85 4.34
CA ARG A 106 -7.07 11.42 3.10
C ARG A 106 -5.96 12.16 2.36
N CYS A 107 -5.91 11.94 1.05
CA CYS A 107 -4.89 12.55 0.19
C CYS A 107 -4.87 14.07 0.36
N ARG A 108 -6.04 14.72 0.38
CA ARG A 108 -6.12 16.18 0.53
C ARG A 108 -5.51 16.69 1.83
N ASP A 109 -5.66 15.92 2.91
CA ASP A 109 -5.10 16.33 4.22
C ASP A 109 -3.60 16.11 4.27
N LEU A 110 -3.12 15.02 3.66
CA LEU A 110 -1.69 14.69 3.60
C LEU A 110 -0.92 15.66 2.73
N LYS A 111 -1.61 16.31 1.77
CA LYS A 111 -0.99 17.21 0.79
C LYS A 111 -1.26 18.69 1.08
N ARG A 112 -1.94 19.02 2.18
CA ARG A 112 -2.27 20.41 2.49
C ARG A 112 -0.99 21.25 2.71
N PRO A 113 -1.03 22.54 2.39
CA PRO A 113 0.14 23.42 2.58
C PRO A 113 0.63 23.41 4.04
N GLY A 114 1.95 23.36 4.22
CA GLY A 114 2.58 23.36 5.53
C GLY A 114 2.65 22.01 6.21
N ALA A 115 1.92 21.01 5.70
CA ALA A 115 1.92 19.68 6.28
C ALA A 115 2.08 18.59 5.20
N ALA A 116 2.37 19.00 3.97
CA ALA A 116 2.45 18.06 2.83
C ALA A 116 3.57 17.04 3.01
N ARG A 117 3.22 15.77 2.81
CA ARG A 117 4.16 14.66 2.75
C ARG A 117 4.34 14.26 1.29
N SER A 118 5.56 13.96 0.87
CA SER A 118 5.78 13.51 -0.50
C SER A 118 5.18 12.13 -0.72
N CYS A 119 4.79 11.82 -1.95
CA CYS A 119 4.29 10.49 -2.29
C CYS A 119 5.33 9.42 -1.99
N ASP A 120 6.62 9.71 -2.20
CA ASP A 120 7.68 8.76 -1.89
C ASP A 120 7.72 8.39 -0.41
N MET A 121 7.53 9.35 0.48
CA MET A 121 7.48 9.10 1.92
C MET A 121 6.25 8.25 2.28
N LEU A 122 5.10 8.58 1.71
CA LEU A 122 3.86 7.84 1.96
C LEU A 122 3.94 6.41 1.43
N ILE A 123 4.53 6.23 0.25
CA ILE A 123 4.77 4.92 -0.35
C ILE A 123 5.66 4.07 0.58
N ALA A 124 6.75 4.65 1.06
CA ALA A 124 7.67 3.96 1.95
C ALA A 124 6.96 3.53 3.25
N ASP A 125 6.10 4.38 3.80
CA ASP A 125 5.31 4.05 4.99
C ASP A 125 4.42 2.83 4.74
N GLY A 126 3.71 2.81 3.61
CA GLY A 126 2.83 1.70 3.27
C GLY A 126 3.58 0.39 3.05
N VAL A 127 4.72 0.47 2.37
CA VAL A 127 5.57 -0.71 2.13
C VAL A 127 6.05 -1.28 3.46
N GLU A 128 6.51 -0.43 4.37
CA GLU A 128 6.98 -0.87 5.68
C GLU A 128 5.87 -1.53 6.49
N ILE A 129 4.67 -0.93 6.50
CA ILE A 129 3.52 -1.48 7.22
C ILE A 129 3.18 -2.88 6.70
N LEU A 130 3.08 -3.03 5.38
CA LEU A 130 2.75 -4.33 4.78
C LEU A 130 3.86 -5.35 4.97
N ASP A 131 5.12 -4.93 4.81
CA ASP A 131 6.25 -5.85 5.01
C ASP A 131 6.26 -6.40 6.43
N ASN A 132 6.06 -5.56 7.42
CA ASN A 132 6.00 -5.98 8.83
C ASN A 132 4.78 -6.87 9.09
N ARG A 133 3.68 -6.61 8.40
CA ARG A 133 2.45 -7.38 8.54
C ARG A 133 2.61 -8.80 7.99
N PHE A 134 3.23 -8.96 6.82
CA PHE A 134 3.39 -10.25 6.16
C PHE A 134 4.64 -11.01 6.60
N PHE A 135 5.66 -10.31 7.05
CA PHE A 135 6.95 -10.89 7.42
C PHE A 135 7.40 -10.36 8.80
N PRO A 136 6.59 -10.57 9.85
CA PRO A 136 6.93 -10.03 11.16
C PRO A 136 8.26 -10.60 11.68
N GLY A 137 9.15 -9.71 12.14
CA GLY A 137 10.45 -10.10 12.65
C GLY A 137 11.49 -10.46 11.60
N ALA A 138 11.17 -10.32 10.32
CA ALA A 138 12.15 -10.58 9.24
C ALA A 138 12.97 -9.32 8.95
N GLU A 139 14.21 -9.52 8.54
CA GLU A 139 15.13 -8.43 8.16
C GLU A 139 14.85 -7.88 6.76
#